data_bb658febd0944e1371b185681548ef7d
#
_entry.id   bb658febd0944e1371b185681548ef7d
#
_cell.length_a   1.000
_cell.length_b   1.000
_cell.length_c   1.000
_cell.angle_alpha   90.00
_cell.angle_beta   90.00
_cell.angle_gamma   90.00
#
_symmetry.space_group_name_H-M   'P 1'
#
loop_
_entity.id
_entity.type
_entity.pdbx_description
1 polymer ?
#
loop_
_entity_poly.entity_id
_entity_poly.type
_entity_poly.pdbx_seq_one_letter_code
_entity_poly.pdbx_strand_id
1 'polypeptide(L)'
;MLDRRFFIRLAATLPGAALLTGAVSARAATDLQRVAYHVSDKEKVAFTIGNIKNHIAGMGGPDKVEIVLVVHGPALREFHVADGNQSVLETMKGLMSEGVRFNACGNTMRAMKLENADLPEGMVRVDQGGVVRLAQLQQEGFLYLRP
;
A
#
# COMPACT_ATOMS: atom_id res chain seq x y z
N MET A 1 -53.23 42.74 -61.28
CA MET A 1 -53.85 43.06 -59.98
C MET A 1 -53.90 41.85 -59.14
N LEU A 2 -53.39 41.94 -57.94
CA LEU A 2 -53.43 41.00 -56.83
C LEU A 2 -52.51 39.79 -56.85
N ASP A 3 -51.41 40.04 -56.24
CA ASP A 3 -50.49 39.08 -55.67
C ASP A 3 -51.10 38.24 -54.51
N ARG A 4 -50.92 36.98 -54.55
CA ARG A 4 -51.15 36.09 -53.39
C ARG A 4 -49.83 35.44 -53.01
N ARG A 5 -49.23 35.99 -51.94
CA ARG A 5 -48.05 35.50 -51.32
C ARG A 5 -48.27 34.17 -50.64
N PHE A 6 -47.62 33.13 -51.10
CA PHE A 6 -47.55 31.84 -50.44
C PHE A 6 -46.49 31.87 -49.34
N PHE A 7 -46.93 31.80 -48.08
CA PHE A 7 -46.03 31.58 -46.95
C PHE A 7 -45.77 30.09 -46.81
N ILE A 8 -44.55 29.66 -47.16
CA ILE A 8 -44.06 28.34 -46.86
C ILE A 8 -43.51 28.41 -45.45
N ARG A 9 -44.14 27.74 -44.51
CA ARG A 9 -43.64 27.50 -43.15
C ARG A 9 -42.65 26.33 -43.20
N LEU A 10 -41.37 26.65 -43.10
CA LEU A 10 -40.30 25.65 -42.92
C LEU A 10 -40.29 25.24 -41.46
N ALA A 11 -40.74 24.01 -41.15
CA ALA A 11 -40.62 23.43 -39.84
C ALA A 11 -39.21 22.87 -39.70
N ALA A 12 -38.40 23.54 -38.88
CA ALA A 12 -37.08 23.04 -38.53
C ALA A 12 -37.24 21.96 -37.43
N THR A 13 -37.03 20.73 -37.79
CA THR A 13 -36.88 19.63 -36.85
C THR A 13 -35.46 19.63 -36.30
N LEU A 14 -35.31 19.98 -35.03
CA LEU A 14 -34.03 19.84 -34.26
C LEU A 14 -33.83 18.35 -33.96
N PRO A 15 -32.67 17.76 -34.28
CA PRO A 15 -32.36 16.42 -33.82
C PRO A 15 -32.05 16.48 -32.30
N GLY A 16 -32.77 15.68 -31.54
CA GLY A 16 -32.57 15.52 -30.11
C GLY A 16 -31.16 15.01 -29.80
N ALA A 17 -30.41 15.80 -29.07
CA ALA A 17 -29.14 15.35 -28.47
C ALA A 17 -29.46 14.30 -27.39
N ALA A 18 -29.20 13.05 -27.70
CA ALA A 18 -29.23 11.97 -26.71
C ALA A 18 -28.05 12.21 -25.75
N LEU A 19 -28.35 12.73 -24.56
CA LEU A 19 -27.40 12.75 -23.45
C LEU A 19 -27.14 11.31 -23.01
N LEU A 20 -26.03 10.75 -23.49
CA LEU A 20 -25.46 9.54 -22.94
C LEU A 20 -24.97 9.87 -21.51
N THR A 21 -25.87 9.76 -20.53
CA THR A 21 -25.48 9.68 -19.13
C THR A 21 -24.73 8.36 -18.94
N GLY A 22 -23.42 8.42 -19.14
CA GLY A 22 -22.52 7.35 -18.73
C GLY A 22 -22.70 7.16 -17.23
N ALA A 23 -23.44 6.12 -16.82
CA ALA A 23 -23.44 5.67 -15.47
C ALA A 23 -22.00 5.23 -15.15
N VAL A 24 -21.24 6.11 -14.49
CA VAL A 24 -20.03 5.71 -13.80
C VAL A 24 -20.53 4.79 -12.70
N SER A 25 -20.53 3.48 -12.97
CA SER A 25 -20.67 2.47 -11.93
C SER A 25 -19.53 2.71 -10.96
N ALA A 26 -19.83 3.40 -9.87
CA ALA A 26 -18.98 3.38 -8.70
C ALA A 26 -18.93 1.92 -8.25
N ARG A 27 -17.91 1.20 -8.75
CA ARG A 27 -17.54 -0.10 -8.24
C ARG A 27 -17.14 0.13 -6.79
N ALA A 28 -18.08 -0.12 -5.89
CA ALA A 28 -17.76 -0.36 -4.50
C ALA A 28 -16.97 -1.68 -4.46
N ALA A 29 -15.73 -1.62 -4.90
CA ALA A 29 -14.76 -2.60 -4.50
C ALA A 29 -14.64 -2.41 -2.99
N THR A 30 -14.89 -3.43 -2.23
CA THR A 30 -14.28 -3.60 -0.92
C THR A 30 -12.80 -3.77 -1.20
N ASP A 31 -12.15 -2.67 -1.62
CA ASP A 31 -10.72 -2.69 -1.89
C ASP A 31 -10.06 -2.89 -0.54
N LEU A 32 -9.50 -4.09 -0.37
CA LEU A 32 -8.62 -4.41 0.73
C LEU A 32 -7.64 -3.26 0.91
N GLN A 33 -7.67 -2.60 2.06
CA GLN A 33 -6.76 -1.47 2.31
C GLN A 33 -5.33 -1.99 2.26
N ARG A 34 -4.50 -1.39 1.41
CA ARG A 34 -3.10 -1.79 1.22
C ARG A 34 -2.18 -0.74 1.83
N VAL A 35 -1.30 -1.15 2.73
CA VAL A 35 -0.48 -0.22 3.51
C VAL A 35 0.99 -0.63 3.54
N ALA A 36 1.86 0.30 3.13
CA ALA A 36 3.30 0.20 3.26
C ALA A 36 3.76 0.94 4.52
N TYR A 37 4.07 0.21 5.57
CA TYR A 37 4.74 0.74 6.74
C TYR A 37 6.23 0.87 6.49
N HIS A 38 6.83 1.89 7.10
CA HIS A 38 8.25 2.18 6.97
C HIS A 38 8.87 2.43 8.34
N VAL A 39 10.00 1.79 8.62
CA VAL A 39 10.82 2.07 9.81
C VAL A 39 12.30 2.09 9.48
N SER A 40 13.01 3.13 9.95
CA SER A 40 14.47 3.29 9.80
C SER A 40 15.19 3.44 11.13
N ASP A 41 14.48 3.90 12.15
CA ASP A 41 15.04 4.25 13.44
C ASP A 41 14.86 3.07 14.41
N LYS A 42 15.96 2.66 15.05
CA LYS A 42 15.98 1.50 15.95
C LYS A 42 14.92 1.61 17.05
N GLU A 43 14.82 2.76 17.66
CA GLU A 43 13.93 3.06 18.79
C GLU A 43 12.45 3.04 18.41
N LYS A 44 12.16 3.13 17.10
CA LYS A 44 10.79 3.15 16.57
C LYS A 44 10.26 1.77 16.20
N VAL A 45 11.10 0.73 16.18
CA VAL A 45 10.70 -0.59 15.70
C VAL A 45 9.55 -1.17 16.52
N ALA A 46 9.68 -1.24 17.83
CA ALA A 46 8.63 -1.79 18.71
C ALA A 46 7.32 -0.99 18.59
N PHE A 47 7.41 0.34 18.53
CA PHE A 47 6.27 1.22 18.33
C PHE A 47 5.58 0.97 16.99
N THR A 48 6.35 0.86 15.90
CA THR A 48 5.83 0.59 14.56
C THR A 48 5.11 -0.76 14.50
N ILE A 49 5.69 -1.81 15.07
CA ILE A 49 5.07 -3.14 15.14
C ILE A 49 3.79 -3.12 15.97
N GLY A 50 3.77 -2.40 17.08
CA GLY A 50 2.57 -2.15 17.88
C GLY A 50 1.46 -1.47 17.09
N ASN A 51 1.81 -0.46 16.27
CA ASN A 51 0.85 0.22 15.39
C ASN A 51 0.28 -0.71 14.32
N ILE A 52 1.09 -1.62 13.76
CA ILE A 52 0.61 -2.63 12.79
C ILE A 52 -0.46 -3.51 13.45
N LYS A 53 -0.21 -4.02 14.67
CA LYS A 53 -1.21 -4.80 15.43
C LYS A 53 -2.51 -4.02 15.65
N ASN A 54 -2.39 -2.77 16.09
CA ASN A 54 -3.55 -1.90 16.33
C ASN A 54 -4.30 -1.62 15.03
N HIS A 55 -3.60 -1.47 13.91
CA HIS A 55 -4.20 -1.25 12.59
C HIS A 55 -5.03 -2.46 12.18
N ILE A 56 -4.46 -3.67 12.24
CA ILE A 56 -5.18 -4.92 11.93
C ILE A 56 -6.44 -5.05 12.80
N ALA A 57 -6.31 -4.82 14.11
CA ALA A 57 -7.44 -4.88 15.04
C ALA A 57 -8.50 -3.81 14.72
N GLY A 58 -8.07 -2.57 14.43
CA GLY A 58 -8.96 -1.46 14.08
C GLY A 58 -9.70 -1.66 12.77
N MET A 59 -9.12 -2.39 11.82
CA MET A 59 -9.77 -2.78 10.56
C MET A 59 -10.75 -3.95 10.72
N GLY A 60 -10.74 -4.63 11.84
CA GLY A 60 -11.60 -5.79 12.12
C GLY A 60 -10.99 -7.14 11.74
N GLY A 61 -9.68 -7.19 11.50
CA GLY A 61 -8.95 -8.42 11.26
C GLY A 61 -7.95 -8.38 10.10
N PRO A 62 -7.10 -9.42 10.00
CA PRO A 62 -6.03 -9.46 9.01
C PRO A 62 -6.52 -9.62 7.56
N ASP A 63 -7.74 -10.09 7.36
CA ASP A 63 -8.39 -10.21 6.05
C ASP A 63 -8.91 -8.87 5.49
N LYS A 64 -8.85 -7.79 6.28
CA LYS A 64 -9.34 -6.45 5.92
C LYS A 64 -8.23 -5.49 5.48
N VAL A 65 -6.96 -5.85 5.70
CA VAL A 65 -5.83 -4.99 5.37
C VAL A 65 -4.62 -5.80 4.90
N GLU A 66 -4.00 -5.38 3.81
CA GLU A 66 -2.74 -5.93 3.31
C GLU A 66 -1.59 -5.03 3.77
N ILE A 67 -0.65 -5.56 4.56
CA ILE A 67 0.44 -4.77 5.14
C ILE A 67 1.80 -5.29 4.68
N VAL A 68 2.66 -4.36 4.26
CA VAL A 68 4.09 -4.59 4.04
C VAL A 68 4.87 -3.63 4.93
N LEU A 69 5.73 -4.16 5.81
CA LEU A 69 6.69 -3.36 6.55
C LEU A 69 8.03 -3.37 5.83
N VAL A 70 8.52 -2.20 5.43
CA VAL A 70 9.87 -2.00 4.87
C VAL A 70 10.79 -1.47 5.96
N VAL A 71 11.85 -2.24 6.22
CA VAL A 71 12.85 -1.94 7.27
C VAL A 71 14.19 -1.60 6.62
N HIS A 72 14.78 -0.47 7.00
CA HIS A 72 16.14 -0.11 6.59
C HIS A 72 16.88 0.68 7.69
N GLY A 73 18.16 0.99 7.46
CA GLY A 73 18.99 1.71 8.42
C GLY A 73 19.12 0.97 9.77
N PRO A 74 19.33 1.69 10.86
CA PRO A 74 19.54 1.11 12.19
C PRO A 74 18.41 0.20 12.69
N ALA A 75 17.17 0.40 12.21
CA ALA A 75 16.04 -0.43 12.58
C ALA A 75 16.23 -1.92 12.24
N LEU A 76 17.03 -2.23 11.21
CA LEU A 76 17.23 -3.62 10.78
C LEU A 76 17.95 -4.48 11.85
N ARG A 77 18.73 -3.87 12.74
CA ARG A 77 19.39 -4.59 13.82
C ARG A 77 18.42 -5.23 14.82
N GLU A 78 17.23 -4.68 14.98
CA GLU A 78 16.20 -5.25 15.87
C GLU A 78 15.66 -6.59 15.35
N PHE A 79 15.86 -6.88 14.06
CA PHE A 79 15.43 -8.09 13.40
C PHE A 79 16.55 -9.12 13.19
N HIS A 80 17.75 -8.89 13.69
CA HIS A 80 18.87 -9.82 13.56
C HIS A 80 18.63 -11.08 14.40
N VAL A 81 18.78 -12.27 13.83
CA VAL A 81 18.39 -13.53 14.49
C VAL A 81 19.23 -13.86 15.73
N ALA A 82 20.51 -13.44 15.76
CA ALA A 82 21.43 -13.77 16.83
C ALA A 82 21.35 -12.80 18.02
N ASP A 83 21.21 -11.49 17.76
CA ASP A 83 21.31 -10.46 18.78
C ASP A 83 20.25 -9.35 18.68
N GLY A 84 19.22 -9.57 17.85
CA GLY A 84 18.06 -8.69 17.73
C GLY A 84 17.15 -8.72 18.95
N ASN A 85 16.12 -7.92 18.92
CA ASN A 85 15.16 -7.81 20.01
C ASN A 85 14.17 -9.01 19.98
N GLN A 86 14.25 -9.89 20.98
CA GLN A 86 13.43 -11.10 21.04
C GLN A 86 11.92 -10.80 21.01
N SER A 87 11.47 -9.77 21.70
CA SER A 87 10.05 -9.38 21.68
C SER A 87 9.59 -8.90 20.29
N VAL A 88 10.47 -8.21 19.54
CA VAL A 88 10.23 -7.82 18.14
C VAL A 88 10.15 -9.05 17.27
N LEU A 89 11.07 -10.00 17.42
CA LEU A 89 11.11 -11.23 16.63
C LEU A 89 9.87 -12.12 16.87
N GLU A 90 9.44 -12.25 18.11
CA GLU A 90 8.22 -12.99 18.46
C GLU A 90 6.97 -12.33 17.90
N THR A 91 6.87 -11.01 18.05
CA THR A 91 5.72 -10.26 17.52
C THR A 91 5.69 -10.31 15.99
N MET A 92 6.85 -10.23 15.34
CA MET A 92 6.97 -10.39 13.89
C MET A 92 6.42 -11.73 13.42
N LYS A 93 6.77 -12.85 14.09
CA LYS A 93 6.24 -14.17 13.74
C LYS A 93 4.72 -14.21 13.79
N GLY A 94 4.12 -13.63 14.84
CA GLY A 94 2.67 -13.51 14.95
C GLY A 94 2.07 -12.73 13.80
N LEU A 95 2.61 -11.55 13.50
CA LEU A 95 2.14 -10.70 12.38
C LEU A 95 2.31 -11.38 11.01
N MET A 96 3.38 -12.15 10.82
CA MET A 96 3.57 -12.92 9.58
C MET A 96 2.51 -14.01 9.42
N SER A 97 2.10 -14.67 10.51
CA SER A 97 1.01 -15.64 10.47
C SER A 97 -0.35 -14.99 10.15
N GLU A 98 -0.48 -13.70 10.39
CA GLU A 98 -1.62 -12.86 10.01
C GLU A 98 -1.49 -12.27 8.59
N GLY A 99 -0.42 -12.61 7.84
CA GLY A 99 -0.22 -12.18 6.46
C GLY A 99 0.58 -10.89 6.28
N VAL A 100 1.14 -10.31 7.34
CA VAL A 100 2.03 -9.15 7.22
C VAL A 100 3.35 -9.57 6.58
N ARG A 101 3.78 -8.84 5.56
CA ARG A 101 5.06 -9.07 4.87
C ARG A 101 6.14 -8.12 5.40
N PHE A 102 7.33 -8.67 5.64
CA PHE A 102 8.50 -7.92 6.11
C PHE A 102 9.57 -7.88 5.02
N ASN A 103 10.01 -6.67 4.67
CA ASN A 103 11.05 -6.43 3.68
C ASN A 103 12.28 -5.78 4.31
N ALA A 104 13.44 -6.42 4.17
CA ALA A 104 14.73 -5.91 4.61
C ALA A 104 15.46 -5.20 3.47
N CYS A 105 15.92 -3.98 3.69
CA CYS A 105 16.67 -3.20 2.70
C CYS A 105 18.03 -3.85 2.38
N GLY A 106 18.23 -4.30 1.15
CA GLY A 106 19.50 -4.89 0.70
C GLY A 106 20.70 -3.94 0.79
N ASN A 107 20.49 -2.62 0.60
CA ASN A 107 21.55 -1.63 0.80
C ASN A 107 21.99 -1.57 2.26
N THR A 108 21.05 -1.61 3.20
CA THR A 108 21.36 -1.66 4.64
C THR A 108 22.07 -2.95 5.01
N MET A 109 21.59 -4.10 4.50
CA MET A 109 22.24 -5.38 4.75
C MET A 109 23.71 -5.36 4.29
N ARG A 110 23.97 -4.89 3.06
CA ARG A 110 25.35 -4.75 2.56
C ARG A 110 26.20 -3.83 3.44
N ALA A 111 25.68 -2.67 3.86
CA ALA A 111 26.40 -1.74 4.72
C ALA A 111 26.70 -2.33 6.10
N MET A 112 25.83 -3.19 6.62
CA MET A 112 25.98 -3.87 7.91
C MET A 112 26.69 -5.22 7.80
N LYS A 113 27.02 -5.67 6.58
CA LYS A 113 27.62 -6.99 6.29
C LYS A 113 26.75 -8.15 6.75
N LEU A 114 25.41 -7.99 6.60
CA LEU A 114 24.42 -9.02 6.92
C LEU A 114 24.11 -9.87 5.69
N GLU A 115 23.97 -11.17 5.93
CA GLU A 115 23.55 -12.16 4.95
C GLU A 115 22.06 -12.53 5.17
N ASN A 116 21.48 -13.29 4.26
CA ASN A 116 20.08 -13.72 4.40
C ASN A 116 19.86 -14.61 5.63
N ALA A 117 20.90 -15.36 6.04
CA ALA A 117 20.83 -16.19 7.25
C ALA A 117 20.74 -15.39 8.54
N ASP A 118 21.10 -14.10 8.52
CA ASP A 118 21.01 -13.21 9.68
C ASP A 118 19.60 -12.63 9.86
N LEU A 119 18.72 -12.84 8.88
CA LEU A 119 17.33 -12.40 8.93
C LEU A 119 16.40 -13.52 9.42
N PRO A 120 15.31 -13.18 10.12
CA PRO A 120 14.29 -14.14 10.49
C PRO A 120 13.69 -14.80 9.24
N GLU A 121 13.32 -16.08 9.38
CA GLU A 121 12.60 -16.78 8.33
C GLU A 121 11.36 -16.01 7.89
N GLY A 122 11.18 -15.90 6.56
CA GLY A 122 10.07 -15.17 5.96
C GLY A 122 10.29 -13.67 5.77
N MET A 123 11.33 -13.08 6.36
CA MET A 123 11.72 -11.70 6.02
C MET A 123 12.45 -11.68 4.69
N VAL A 124 11.94 -10.88 3.74
CA VAL A 124 12.44 -10.86 2.36
C VAL A 124 13.42 -9.71 2.16
N ARG A 125 14.65 -10.04 1.73
CA ARG A 125 15.61 -9.02 1.30
C ARG A 125 15.15 -8.40 -0.02
N VAL A 126 15.14 -7.06 -0.08
CA VAL A 126 14.86 -6.30 -1.30
C VAL A 126 16.16 -5.69 -1.83
N ASP A 127 16.73 -6.30 -2.88
CA ASP A 127 18.07 -5.98 -3.37
C ASP A 127 18.20 -4.58 -3.96
N GLN A 128 17.12 -4.05 -4.55
CA GLN A 128 17.02 -2.69 -5.06
C GLN A 128 17.04 -1.62 -3.97
N GLY A 129 16.86 -2.02 -2.71
CA GLY A 129 16.84 -1.14 -1.54
C GLY A 129 15.45 -0.75 -1.07
N GLY A 130 15.36 -0.39 0.23
CA GLY A 130 14.08 -0.11 0.89
C GLY A 130 13.33 1.09 0.29
N VAL A 131 14.04 2.16 -0.09
CA VAL A 131 13.42 3.37 -0.67
C VAL A 131 12.78 3.06 -2.03
N VAL A 132 13.46 2.28 -2.88
CA VAL A 132 12.91 1.85 -4.18
C VAL A 132 11.67 0.98 -3.93
N ARG A 133 11.75 0.04 -2.98
CA ARG A 133 10.59 -0.81 -2.64
C ARG A 133 9.39 0.00 -2.15
N LEU A 134 9.60 1.01 -1.32
CA LEU A 134 8.54 1.92 -0.87
C LEU A 134 7.90 2.67 -2.04
N ALA A 135 8.70 3.17 -2.99
CA ALA A 135 8.16 3.83 -4.18
C ALA A 135 7.32 2.87 -5.04
N GLN A 136 7.80 1.63 -5.23
CA GLN A 136 7.06 0.59 -5.95
C GLN A 136 5.73 0.27 -5.26
N LEU A 137 5.72 0.07 -3.95
CA LEU A 137 4.49 -0.18 -3.19
C LEU A 137 3.47 0.95 -3.37
N GLN A 138 3.91 2.21 -3.35
CA GLN A 138 3.02 3.35 -3.59
C GLN A 138 2.48 3.35 -5.02
N GLN A 139 3.28 3.02 -6.03
CA GLN A 139 2.81 2.85 -7.41
C GLN A 139 1.82 1.68 -7.54
N GLU A 140 2.00 0.63 -6.73
CA GLU A 140 1.07 -0.49 -6.61
C GLU A 140 -0.22 -0.13 -5.85
N GLY A 141 -0.38 1.11 -5.36
CA GLY A 141 -1.56 1.60 -4.65
C GLY A 141 -1.53 1.42 -3.13
N PHE A 142 -0.38 1.12 -2.53
CA PHE A 142 -0.24 1.09 -1.07
C PHE A 142 -0.20 2.50 -0.50
N LEU A 143 -0.95 2.73 0.57
CA LEU A 143 -0.83 3.92 1.40
C LEU A 143 0.49 3.86 2.18
N TYR A 144 1.18 4.99 2.29
CA TYR A 144 2.45 5.05 3.03
C TYR A 144 2.24 5.54 4.45
N LEU A 145 2.74 4.78 5.44
CA LEU A 145 2.73 5.16 6.86
C LEU A 145 4.13 5.03 7.48
N ARG A 146 4.53 6.05 8.21
CA ARG A 146 5.77 6.07 9.01
C ARG A 146 5.46 6.60 10.40
N PRO A 147 5.15 5.72 11.37
CA PRO A 147 4.87 6.09 12.75
C PRO A 147 6.06 6.70 13.49
#